data_14356d7d4f9f40c41b420501f55a99e0
#
_entry.id   14356d7d4f9f40c41b420501f55a99e0
#
_cell.length_a   1.000
_cell.length_b   1.000
_cell.length_c   1.000
_cell.angle_alpha   90.00
_cell.angle_beta   90.00
_cell.angle_gamma   90.00
#
_symmetry.space_group_name_H-M   'P 1'
#
loop_
_entity.id
_entity.type
_entity.pdbx_description
1 polymer ?
#
loop_
_entity_poly.entity_id
_entity_poly.type
_entity_poly.pdbx_seq_one_letter_code
_entity_poly.pdbx_strand_id
1 'polypeptide(L)'
;MSKQLKLDFGENLKAPVLVPFVDEVEEFNDLMNKPNNYEPIIPEKKEWEFVYNFILEELEEYREACERGDIVEVLDALCDIAYVSLGNGTMLHGLKDKIWPAYQEVQASNLSKACSTADEAKETVEIRSKEQGEACHYEKCSDKYIVYRSRDKKVMKNINYFRPDLKQFFNENELNKV
;
A
#
# COMPACT_ATOMS: atom_id res chain seq x y z
N MET A 1 -24.16 10.67 2.93
CA MET A 1 -23.82 9.82 4.11
C MET A 1 -23.08 8.61 3.56
N SER A 2 -21.76 8.61 3.65
CA SER A 2 -20.89 7.54 3.19
C SER A 2 -21.07 6.33 4.14
N LYS A 3 -21.57 5.21 3.64
CA LYS A 3 -21.55 3.94 4.37
C LYS A 3 -20.11 3.43 4.34
N GLN A 4 -19.37 3.64 5.43
CA GLN A 4 -18.18 2.86 5.70
C GLN A 4 -18.55 1.38 5.72
N LEU A 5 -18.04 0.62 4.76
CA LEU A 5 -18.07 -0.83 4.82
C LEU A 5 -17.11 -1.24 5.94
N LYS A 6 -17.64 -1.52 7.14
CA LYS A 6 -16.87 -2.26 8.15
C LYS A 6 -16.70 -3.67 7.58
N LEU A 7 -15.48 -4.01 7.21
CA LEU A 7 -15.09 -5.39 6.94
C LEU A 7 -15.19 -6.14 8.27
N ASP A 8 -16.19 -7.01 8.38
CA ASP A 8 -16.34 -7.94 9.49
C ASP A 8 -15.37 -9.11 9.25
N PHE A 9 -14.20 -8.99 9.85
CA PHE A 9 -13.22 -10.07 9.91
C PHE A 9 -13.61 -10.95 11.10
N GLY A 10 -14.45 -11.97 10.87
CA GLY A 10 -15.03 -12.87 11.88
C GLY A 10 -14.15 -13.16 13.10
N GLU A 11 -14.77 -13.44 14.25
CA GLU A 11 -14.28 -13.47 15.63
C GLU A 11 -12.99 -14.27 15.96
N ASN A 12 -12.21 -14.69 14.96
CA ASN A 12 -10.96 -15.47 15.13
C ASN A 12 -9.69 -14.77 14.61
N LEU A 13 -9.72 -13.48 14.29
CA LEU A 13 -8.48 -12.75 14.07
C LEU A 13 -7.85 -12.43 15.44
N LYS A 14 -6.75 -13.14 15.74
CA LYS A 14 -5.78 -12.70 16.76
C LYS A 14 -5.57 -11.20 16.59
N ALA A 15 -5.41 -10.48 17.74
CA ALA A 15 -5.09 -9.06 17.75
C ALA A 15 -4.16 -8.72 16.57
N PRO A 16 -4.40 -7.60 15.86
CA PRO A 16 -3.60 -7.26 14.69
C PRO A 16 -2.14 -7.39 15.09
N VAL A 17 -1.41 -8.23 14.35
CA VAL A 17 0.05 -8.23 14.46
C VAL A 17 0.42 -6.82 14.08
N LEU A 18 0.78 -6.01 15.07
CA LEU A 18 1.43 -4.73 14.86
C LEU A 18 2.51 -4.99 13.82
N VAL A 19 2.63 -4.14 12.82
CA VAL A 19 3.56 -4.36 11.71
C VAL A 19 4.96 -4.46 12.34
N PRO A 20 5.52 -5.65 12.54
CA PRO A 20 6.72 -5.82 13.36
C PRO A 20 7.89 -5.01 12.79
N PHE A 21 7.91 -4.79 11.48
CA PHE A 21 8.94 -4.02 10.77
C PHE A 21 9.22 -2.63 11.35
N VAL A 22 8.20 -1.92 11.85
CA VAL A 22 8.38 -0.56 12.39
C VAL A 22 8.99 -0.60 13.80
N ASP A 23 8.50 -1.51 14.65
CA ASP A 23 8.99 -1.65 16.02
C ASP A 23 10.44 -2.18 16.03
N GLU A 24 10.76 -3.13 15.15
CA GLU A 24 12.10 -3.69 15.00
C GLU A 24 13.10 -2.65 14.46
N VAL A 25 12.67 -1.79 13.53
CA VAL A 25 13.52 -0.69 13.04
C VAL A 25 13.69 0.40 14.07
N GLU A 26 12.67 0.72 14.88
CA GLU A 26 12.80 1.64 16.00
C GLU A 26 13.87 1.14 16.99
N GLU A 27 13.79 -0.12 17.40
CA GLU A 27 14.79 -0.74 18.28
C GLU A 27 16.21 -0.68 17.68
N PHE A 28 16.34 -0.98 16.39
CA PHE A 28 17.61 -0.87 15.68
C PHE A 28 18.14 0.57 15.66
N ASN A 29 17.27 1.54 15.37
CA ASN A 29 17.66 2.94 15.34
C ASN A 29 18.12 3.41 16.73
N ASP A 30 17.43 3.04 17.80
CA ASP A 30 17.81 3.35 19.17
C ASP A 30 19.18 2.74 19.51
N LEU A 31 19.40 1.48 19.18
CA LEU A 31 20.67 0.80 19.39
C LEU A 31 21.83 1.45 18.62
N MET A 32 21.57 1.91 17.40
CA MET A 32 22.57 2.53 16.52
C MET A 32 22.66 4.05 16.67
N ASN A 33 21.98 4.62 17.65
CA ASN A 33 21.91 6.07 17.89
C ASN A 33 21.48 6.86 16.63
N LYS A 34 20.51 6.30 15.88
CA LYS A 34 19.87 6.95 14.74
C LYS A 34 18.59 7.67 15.19
N PRO A 35 18.18 8.76 14.53
CA PRO A 35 16.96 9.48 14.92
C PRO A 35 15.70 8.68 14.61
N ASN A 36 14.78 8.67 15.57
CA ASN A 36 13.38 8.27 15.41
C ASN A 36 12.50 9.51 15.54
N ASN A 37 11.64 9.77 14.54
CA ASN A 37 10.64 10.82 14.62
C ASN A 37 9.29 10.23 15.05
N TYR A 38 8.58 10.93 15.92
CA TYR A 38 7.26 10.52 16.44
C TYR A 38 6.13 11.49 16.03
N GLU A 39 6.48 12.61 15.42
CA GLU A 39 5.56 13.57 14.85
C GLU A 39 5.74 13.61 13.32
N PRO A 40 4.63 13.69 12.57
CA PRO A 40 4.70 13.79 11.12
C PRO A 40 5.57 14.95 10.65
N ILE A 41 6.56 14.63 9.81
CA ILE A 41 7.53 15.59 9.29
C ILE A 41 8.01 15.20 7.89
N ILE A 42 8.32 16.21 7.07
CA ILE A 42 9.22 16.05 5.92
C ILE A 42 10.61 16.51 6.36
N PRO A 43 11.57 15.61 6.62
CA PRO A 43 12.89 15.97 7.12
C PRO A 43 13.72 16.68 6.06
N GLU A 44 14.93 17.10 6.44
CA GLU A 44 15.84 17.73 5.48
C GLU A 44 16.14 16.81 4.29
N LYS A 45 16.42 17.44 3.15
CA LYS A 45 16.62 16.73 1.87
C LYS A 45 17.64 15.60 1.99
N LYS A 46 18.80 15.86 2.65
CA LYS A 46 19.86 14.86 2.83
C LYS A 46 19.40 13.59 3.56
N GLU A 47 18.41 13.71 4.47
CA GLU A 47 17.92 12.60 5.29
C GLU A 47 16.97 11.70 4.50
N TRP A 48 15.98 12.30 3.83
CA TRP A 48 15.06 11.49 3.03
C TRP A 48 15.71 10.99 1.72
N GLU A 49 16.70 11.73 1.13
CA GLU A 49 17.50 11.23 0.00
C GLU A 49 18.34 10.01 0.39
N PHE A 50 18.81 9.93 1.63
CA PHE A 50 19.53 8.77 2.12
C PHE A 50 18.63 7.52 2.11
N VAL A 51 17.42 7.61 2.69
CA VAL A 51 16.45 6.50 2.66
C VAL A 51 16.01 6.19 1.23
N TYR A 52 15.78 7.20 0.40
CA TYR A 52 15.44 7.01 -1.00
C TYR A 52 16.50 6.21 -1.75
N ASN A 53 17.78 6.52 -1.54
CA ASN A 53 18.87 5.81 -2.21
C ASN A 53 19.00 4.36 -1.74
N PHE A 54 18.77 4.09 -0.46
CA PHE A 54 18.69 2.70 0.02
C PHE A 54 17.55 1.92 -0.64
N ILE A 55 16.35 2.50 -0.71
CA ILE A 55 15.24 1.82 -1.40
C ILE A 55 15.61 1.50 -2.85
N LEU A 56 16.33 2.39 -3.54
CA LEU A 56 16.79 2.13 -4.90
C LEU A 56 17.82 1.00 -4.97
N GLU A 57 18.74 0.94 -4.01
CA GLU A 57 19.74 -0.12 -3.91
C GLU A 57 19.06 -1.48 -3.75
N GLU A 58 18.14 -1.62 -2.80
CA GLU A 58 17.40 -2.86 -2.57
C GLU A 58 16.51 -3.27 -3.76
N LEU A 59 15.93 -2.29 -4.46
CA LEU A 59 15.18 -2.58 -5.69
C LEU A 59 16.08 -3.11 -6.81
N GLU A 60 17.32 -2.62 -6.90
CA GLU A 60 18.28 -3.09 -7.88
C GLU A 60 18.78 -4.50 -7.52
N GLU A 61 19.04 -4.78 -6.24
CA GLU A 61 19.39 -6.12 -5.77
C GLU A 61 18.27 -7.12 -6.03
N TYR A 62 17.01 -6.76 -5.78
CA TYR A 62 15.85 -7.57 -6.15
C TYR A 62 15.84 -7.91 -7.64
N ARG A 63 16.07 -6.91 -8.51
CA ARG A 63 16.12 -7.10 -9.96
C ARG A 63 17.21 -8.08 -10.34
N GLU A 64 18.44 -7.86 -9.85
CA GLU A 64 19.60 -8.70 -10.13
C GLU A 64 19.41 -10.14 -9.64
N ALA A 65 18.85 -10.33 -8.44
CA ALA A 65 18.52 -11.64 -7.90
C ALA A 65 17.52 -12.39 -8.80
N CYS A 66 16.48 -11.70 -9.28
CA CYS A 66 15.51 -12.25 -10.22
C CYS A 66 16.18 -12.65 -11.55
N GLU A 67 17.07 -11.81 -12.10
CA GLU A 67 17.79 -12.08 -13.35
C GLU A 67 18.72 -13.29 -13.21
N ARG A 68 19.32 -13.50 -12.03
CA ARG A 68 20.13 -14.67 -11.73
C ARG A 68 19.32 -15.93 -11.39
N GLY A 69 18.01 -15.79 -11.13
CA GLY A 69 17.16 -16.88 -10.68
C GLY A 69 17.46 -17.34 -9.25
N ASP A 70 18.00 -16.45 -8.40
CA ASP A 70 18.36 -16.73 -7.02
C ASP A 70 17.21 -16.37 -6.06
N ILE A 71 16.45 -17.38 -5.67
CA ILE A 71 15.26 -17.18 -4.81
C ILE A 71 15.63 -16.76 -3.38
N VAL A 72 16.82 -17.08 -2.91
CA VAL A 72 17.28 -16.71 -1.56
C VAL A 72 17.58 -15.22 -1.54
N GLU A 73 18.33 -14.74 -2.52
CA GLU A 73 18.61 -13.31 -2.67
C GLU A 73 17.34 -12.50 -3.00
N VAL A 74 16.37 -13.07 -3.73
CA VAL A 74 15.04 -12.44 -3.92
C VAL A 74 14.33 -12.25 -2.58
N LEU A 75 14.40 -13.24 -1.68
CA LEU A 75 13.79 -13.12 -0.35
C LEU A 75 14.50 -12.07 0.51
N ASP A 76 15.80 -12.03 0.48
CA ASP A 76 16.65 -11.08 1.20
C ASP A 76 16.31 -9.65 0.76
N ALA A 77 16.41 -9.35 -0.52
CA ALA A 77 16.07 -8.05 -1.08
C ALA A 77 14.62 -7.59 -0.75
N LEU A 78 13.65 -8.52 -0.73
CA LEU A 78 12.28 -8.18 -0.31
C LEU A 78 12.18 -7.84 1.18
N CYS A 79 12.96 -8.50 2.03
CA CYS A 79 13.06 -8.15 3.44
C CYS A 79 13.70 -6.77 3.63
N ASP A 80 14.76 -6.47 2.89
CA ASP A 80 15.48 -5.21 2.99
C ASP A 80 14.66 -4.04 2.41
N ILE A 81 13.94 -4.24 1.31
CA ILE A 81 12.94 -3.27 0.82
C ILE A 81 11.90 -2.98 1.92
N ALA A 82 11.38 -3.98 2.59
CA ALA A 82 10.41 -3.77 3.66
C ALA A 82 11.04 -3.05 4.86
N TYR A 83 12.25 -3.44 5.26
CA TYR A 83 13.00 -2.84 6.35
C TYR A 83 13.28 -1.36 6.08
N VAL A 84 13.77 -1.02 4.90
CA VAL A 84 14.11 0.37 4.55
C VAL A 84 12.85 1.20 4.28
N SER A 85 11.88 0.70 3.48
CA SER A 85 10.73 1.50 3.09
C SER A 85 9.67 1.61 4.20
N LEU A 86 9.22 0.47 4.75
CA LEU A 86 8.17 0.44 5.78
C LEU A 86 8.73 0.72 7.18
N GLY A 87 9.96 0.32 7.47
CA GLY A 87 10.62 0.60 8.74
C GLY A 87 11.25 2.00 8.77
N ASN A 88 12.41 2.16 8.13
CA ASN A 88 13.16 3.43 8.17
C ASN A 88 12.36 4.61 7.62
N GLY A 89 11.66 4.44 6.48
CA GLY A 89 10.83 5.49 5.91
C GLY A 89 9.73 5.95 6.86
N THR A 90 9.05 5.01 7.54
CA THR A 90 8.01 5.32 8.52
C THR A 90 8.57 6.08 9.73
N MET A 91 9.69 5.60 10.30
CA MET A 91 10.32 6.23 11.46
C MET A 91 10.91 7.60 11.12
N LEU A 92 11.52 7.73 9.96
CA LEU A 92 12.06 9.01 9.47
C LEU A 92 10.98 10.09 9.34
N HIS A 93 9.78 9.71 8.92
CA HIS A 93 8.67 10.65 8.71
C HIS A 93 7.72 10.77 9.90
N GLY A 94 7.96 10.08 11.03
CA GLY A 94 7.11 10.12 12.22
C GLY A 94 5.71 9.56 11.99
N LEU A 95 5.60 8.48 11.20
CA LEU A 95 4.33 7.90 10.77
C LEU A 95 4.00 6.56 11.45
N LYS A 96 4.71 6.20 12.53
CA LYS A 96 4.57 4.90 13.21
C LYS A 96 3.12 4.54 13.51
N ASP A 97 2.37 5.45 14.12
CA ASP A 97 0.97 5.20 14.51
C ASP A 97 -0.01 5.28 13.34
N LYS A 98 0.44 5.79 12.20
CA LYS A 98 -0.41 6.05 11.03
C LYS A 98 -0.27 4.99 9.94
N ILE A 99 0.89 4.35 9.82
CA ILE A 99 1.20 3.48 8.67
C ILE A 99 0.25 2.29 8.55
N TRP A 100 -0.07 1.64 9.67
CA TRP A 100 -0.96 0.48 9.64
C TRP A 100 -2.41 0.83 9.27
N PRO A 101 -3.09 1.78 9.95
CA PRO A 101 -4.44 2.15 9.55
C PRO A 101 -4.48 2.75 8.13
N ALA A 102 -3.46 3.47 7.68
CA ALA A 102 -3.36 3.96 6.32
C ALA A 102 -3.22 2.82 5.30
N TYR A 103 -2.43 1.79 5.61
CA TYR A 103 -2.31 0.59 4.78
C TYR A 103 -3.66 -0.16 4.66
N GLN A 104 -4.40 -0.28 5.76
CA GLN A 104 -5.74 -0.88 5.75
C GLN A 104 -6.72 -0.09 4.88
N GLU A 105 -6.67 1.24 4.92
CA GLU A 105 -7.47 2.10 4.04
C GLU A 105 -7.11 1.90 2.56
N VAL A 106 -5.81 1.83 2.24
CA VAL A 106 -5.33 1.51 0.88
C VAL A 106 -5.80 0.12 0.45
N GLN A 107 -5.75 -0.88 1.34
CA GLN A 107 -6.24 -2.23 1.05
C GLN A 107 -7.75 -2.22 0.79
N ALA A 108 -8.54 -1.54 1.61
CA ALA A 108 -9.99 -1.41 1.41
C ALA A 108 -10.31 -0.75 0.06
N SER A 109 -9.59 0.31 -0.28
CA SER A 109 -9.65 0.96 -1.59
C SER A 109 -9.30 0.00 -2.74
N ASN A 110 -8.26 -0.81 -2.59
CA ASN A 110 -7.88 -1.80 -3.60
C ASN A 110 -8.96 -2.87 -3.79
N LEU A 111 -9.55 -3.36 -2.72
CA LEU A 111 -10.64 -4.34 -2.77
C LEU A 111 -11.92 -3.76 -3.38
N SER A 112 -12.16 -2.46 -3.26
CA SER A 112 -13.31 -1.79 -3.89
C SER A 112 -13.24 -1.74 -5.42
N LYS A 113 -12.15 -2.18 -6.03
CA LYS A 113 -12.07 -2.38 -7.48
C LYS A 113 -12.92 -3.54 -7.97
N ALA A 114 -13.24 -4.51 -7.10
CA ALA A 114 -14.08 -5.65 -7.42
C ALA A 114 -15.56 -5.27 -7.41
N CYS A 115 -16.33 -5.79 -8.37
CA CYS A 115 -17.78 -5.64 -8.43
C CYS A 115 -18.45 -6.73 -7.59
N SER A 116 -19.53 -6.39 -6.91
CA SER A 116 -20.28 -7.32 -6.06
C SER A 116 -21.30 -8.16 -6.85
N THR A 117 -21.76 -7.65 -8.01
CA THR A 117 -22.74 -8.31 -8.86
C THR A 117 -22.31 -8.34 -10.32
N ALA A 118 -22.89 -9.26 -11.09
CA ALA A 118 -22.64 -9.31 -12.54
C ALA A 118 -23.15 -8.05 -13.26
N ASP A 119 -24.23 -7.45 -12.79
CA ASP A 119 -24.78 -6.25 -13.42
C ASP A 119 -23.91 -5.03 -13.15
N GLU A 120 -23.38 -4.87 -11.94
CA GLU A 120 -22.36 -3.87 -11.61
C GLU A 120 -21.10 -4.04 -12.50
N ALA A 121 -20.69 -5.29 -12.75
CA ALA A 121 -19.55 -5.57 -13.62
C ALA A 121 -19.84 -5.22 -15.09
N LYS A 122 -21.04 -5.51 -15.62
CA LYS A 122 -21.43 -5.11 -16.99
C LYS A 122 -21.41 -3.59 -17.15
N GLU A 123 -22.03 -2.87 -16.20
CA GLU A 123 -22.03 -1.41 -16.20
C GLU A 123 -20.61 -0.83 -16.14
N THR A 124 -19.76 -1.44 -15.28
CA THR A 124 -18.35 -1.05 -15.20
C THR A 124 -17.63 -1.30 -16.52
N VAL A 125 -17.86 -2.42 -17.20
CA VAL A 125 -17.27 -2.71 -18.53
C VAL A 125 -17.68 -1.63 -19.55
N GLU A 126 -18.95 -1.28 -19.62
CA GLU A 126 -19.44 -0.27 -20.57
C GLU A 126 -18.77 1.09 -20.33
N ILE A 127 -18.75 1.56 -19.09
CA ILE A 127 -18.18 2.86 -18.72
C ILE A 127 -16.68 2.86 -18.98
N ARG A 128 -15.95 1.84 -18.49
CA ARG A 128 -14.49 1.81 -18.62
C ARG A 128 -14.04 1.60 -20.06
N SER A 129 -14.76 0.80 -20.86
CA SER A 129 -14.46 0.66 -22.28
C SER A 129 -14.59 2.00 -23.02
N LYS A 130 -15.62 2.77 -22.72
CA LYS A 130 -15.82 4.10 -23.31
C LYS A 130 -14.75 5.10 -22.87
N GLU A 131 -14.43 5.15 -21.57
CA GLU A 131 -13.42 6.07 -21.04
C GLU A 131 -12.01 5.78 -21.57
N GLN A 132 -11.66 4.50 -21.74
CA GLN A 132 -10.33 4.09 -22.19
C GLN A 132 -10.21 4.08 -23.74
N GLY A 133 -11.31 4.12 -24.47
CA GLY A 133 -11.32 3.87 -25.92
C GLY A 133 -10.89 2.44 -26.30
N GLU A 134 -10.94 1.50 -25.34
CA GLU A 134 -10.49 0.12 -25.49
C GLU A 134 -11.49 -0.84 -24.85
N ALA A 135 -11.58 -2.07 -25.39
CA ALA A 135 -12.47 -3.09 -24.86
C ALA A 135 -12.05 -3.52 -23.43
N CYS A 136 -13.04 -3.61 -22.57
CA CYS A 136 -12.95 -4.25 -21.27
C CYS A 136 -13.85 -5.51 -21.24
N HIS A 137 -13.55 -6.42 -20.35
CA HIS A 137 -14.38 -7.59 -20.05
C HIS A 137 -14.35 -7.87 -18.56
N TYR A 138 -15.24 -8.70 -18.08
CA TYR A 138 -15.20 -9.12 -16.67
C TYR A 138 -15.12 -10.64 -16.56
N GLU A 139 -14.54 -11.09 -15.46
CA GLU A 139 -14.47 -12.50 -15.06
C GLU A 139 -15.04 -12.65 -13.65
N LYS A 140 -15.70 -13.78 -13.38
CA LYS A 140 -16.13 -14.12 -12.03
C LYS A 140 -14.94 -14.71 -11.27
N CYS A 141 -14.60 -14.11 -10.13
CA CYS A 141 -13.53 -14.55 -9.24
C CYS A 141 -14.12 -14.77 -7.85
N SER A 142 -14.32 -16.04 -7.48
CA SER A 142 -14.99 -16.42 -6.24
C SER A 142 -16.43 -15.86 -6.18
N ASP A 143 -16.74 -15.03 -5.20
CA ASP A 143 -18.04 -14.36 -4.99
C ASP A 143 -18.12 -12.97 -5.61
N LYS A 144 -17.04 -12.49 -6.27
CA LYS A 144 -16.92 -11.17 -6.89
C LYS A 144 -16.74 -11.26 -8.41
N TYR A 145 -16.79 -10.10 -9.05
CA TYR A 145 -16.52 -9.95 -10.47
C TYR A 145 -15.43 -8.90 -10.67
N ILE A 146 -14.43 -9.22 -11.47
CA ILE A 146 -13.30 -8.34 -11.73
C ILE A 146 -13.35 -7.89 -13.19
N VAL A 147 -13.29 -6.59 -13.40
CA VAL A 147 -13.26 -6.00 -14.73
C VAL A 147 -11.80 -5.77 -15.15
N TYR A 148 -11.47 -6.23 -16.33
CA TYR A 148 -10.14 -6.14 -16.93
C TYR A 148 -10.17 -5.33 -18.21
N ARG A 149 -9.11 -4.59 -18.47
CA ARG A 149 -8.80 -4.08 -19.79
C ARG A 149 -8.29 -5.26 -20.64
N SER A 150 -8.92 -5.47 -21.80
CA SER A 150 -8.70 -6.71 -22.57
C SER A 150 -7.28 -6.85 -23.14
N ARG A 151 -6.61 -5.73 -23.43
CA ARG A 151 -5.28 -5.71 -24.03
C ARG A 151 -4.20 -6.30 -23.11
N ASP A 152 -4.20 -5.92 -21.84
CA ASP A 152 -3.09 -6.19 -20.91
C ASP A 152 -3.55 -6.75 -19.57
N LYS A 153 -4.81 -7.09 -19.45
CA LYS A 153 -5.43 -7.62 -18.23
C LYS A 153 -5.29 -6.70 -17.01
N LYS A 154 -5.09 -5.41 -17.21
CA LYS A 154 -5.10 -4.46 -16.11
C LYS A 154 -6.47 -4.42 -15.45
N VAL A 155 -6.50 -4.59 -14.12
CA VAL A 155 -7.72 -4.47 -13.33
C VAL A 155 -8.24 -3.04 -13.41
N MET A 156 -9.50 -2.90 -13.81
CA MET A 156 -10.20 -1.63 -13.90
C MET A 156 -10.91 -1.31 -12.58
N LYS A 157 -11.07 -0.02 -12.32
CA LYS A 157 -11.81 0.44 -11.14
C LYS A 157 -13.30 0.23 -11.36
N ASN A 158 -13.96 -0.47 -10.43
CA ASN A 158 -15.40 -0.54 -10.33
C ASN A 158 -16.04 0.87 -10.36
N ILE A 159 -17.27 0.99 -10.81
CA ILE A 159 -18.04 2.25 -10.78
C ILE A 159 -18.19 2.79 -9.35
N ASN A 160 -18.25 1.90 -8.34
CA ASN A 160 -18.32 2.22 -6.92
C ASN A 160 -16.95 2.26 -6.24
N TYR A 161 -15.84 2.28 -7.03
CA TYR A 161 -14.49 2.41 -6.47
C TYR A 161 -14.34 3.72 -5.69
N PHE A 162 -13.78 3.63 -4.51
CA PHE A 162 -13.39 4.81 -3.73
C PHE A 162 -11.86 4.94 -3.64
N ARG A 163 -11.37 6.17 -3.63
CA ARG A 163 -9.97 6.47 -3.37
C ARG A 163 -9.69 6.42 -1.88
N PRO A 164 -8.51 5.93 -1.44
CA PRO A 164 -8.16 5.97 -0.03
C PRO A 164 -8.10 7.43 0.44
N ASP A 165 -8.72 7.71 1.56
CA ASP A 165 -8.62 9.03 2.22
C ASP A 165 -7.53 8.97 3.30
N LEU A 166 -6.30 9.27 2.92
CA LEU A 166 -5.18 9.24 3.85
C LEU A 166 -5.10 10.50 4.73
N LYS A 167 -5.82 11.58 4.36
CA LYS A 167 -5.86 12.78 5.20
C LYS A 167 -6.55 12.55 6.54
N GLN A 168 -7.49 11.60 6.61
CA GLN A 168 -8.19 11.26 7.85
C GLN A 168 -7.27 10.84 9.00
N PHE A 169 -6.03 10.44 8.72
CA PHE A 169 -5.05 10.03 9.73
C PHE A 169 -4.20 11.19 10.25
N PHE A 170 -4.43 12.41 9.78
CA PHE A 170 -3.72 13.62 10.19
C PHE A 170 -4.69 14.65 10.75
N ASN A 171 -4.26 15.35 11.79
CA ASN A 171 -4.97 16.53 12.25
C ASN A 171 -4.49 17.79 11.51
N GLU A 172 -5.24 18.90 11.63
CA GLU A 172 -4.93 20.16 10.95
C GLU A 172 -3.55 20.72 11.30
N ASN A 173 -3.10 20.56 12.55
CA ASN A 173 -1.80 21.05 12.98
C ASN A 173 -0.65 20.25 12.35
N GLU A 174 -0.82 18.94 12.19
CA GLU A 174 0.15 18.07 11.51
C GLU A 174 0.26 18.42 10.02
N LEU A 175 -0.86 18.65 9.34
CA LEU A 175 -0.90 19.02 7.93
C LEU A 175 -0.31 20.41 7.64
N ASN A 176 -0.37 21.31 8.61
CA ASN A 176 0.16 22.68 8.46
C ASN A 176 1.66 22.80 8.81
N LYS A 177 2.25 21.77 9.41
CA LYS A 177 3.68 21.73 9.74
C LYS A 177 4.56 21.17 8.61
N VAL A 178 3.95 20.57 7.59
CA VAL A 178 4.63 19.81 6.52
C VAL A 178 4.59 20.56 5.20
#